data_bc6a3b2a7f2cc023f60b763d4b8bac25
#
_entry.id   bc6a3b2a7f2cc023f60b763d4b8bac25
#
_cell.length_a   1.000
_cell.length_b   1.000
_cell.length_c   1.000
_cell.angle_alpha   90.00
_cell.angle_beta   90.00
_cell.angle_gamma   90.00
#
_symmetry.space_group_name_H-M   'P 1'
#
loop_
_entity.id
_entity.type
_entity.pdbx_description
1 polymer ?
#
loop_
_entity_poly.entity_id
_entity_poly.type
_entity_poly.pdbx_seq_one_letter_code
_entity_poly.pdbx_strand_id
1 'polypeptide(L)'
;PTNVEDAITKQKSAETFREDLGHTLAEIIGANSELVGNWTHNSVETSEKNGNIIYRKGVVKVEPNKLQFLPACIGQEVLFYTVDGENLPPYSSMPHATGRSKPRGEGKVSLEDANSLRDLIYIPEGISDSSLRTEHPSCFNGFEKIIESLGKYIVPVAESKILSYVGKV
;
A
#
# COMPACT_ATOMS: atom_id res chain seq x y z
N PRO A 1 15.61 10.10 -11.70
CA PRO A 1 16.95 9.53 -11.76
C PRO A 1 17.45 9.57 -13.19
N THR A 2 18.67 10.05 -13.37
CA THR A 2 19.32 10.18 -14.69
C THR A 2 19.84 8.85 -15.20
N ASN A 3 19.83 7.81 -14.36
CA ASN A 3 20.32 6.48 -14.70
C ASN A 3 19.52 5.40 -13.90
N VAL A 4 19.37 4.23 -14.48
CA VAL A 4 18.65 3.09 -13.91
C VAL A 4 19.34 2.56 -12.64
N GLU A 5 20.67 2.54 -12.61
CA GLU A 5 21.48 2.08 -11.48
C GLU A 5 21.26 2.95 -10.24
N ASP A 6 21.19 4.28 -10.41
CA ASP A 6 20.85 5.20 -9.32
C ASP A 6 19.44 4.94 -8.77
N ALA A 7 18.49 4.64 -9.65
CA ALA A 7 17.12 4.33 -9.25
C ALA A 7 17.07 3.03 -8.44
N ILE A 8 17.77 1.99 -8.86
CA ILE A 8 17.88 0.71 -8.15
C ILE A 8 18.55 0.90 -6.79
N THR A 9 19.62 1.69 -6.73
CA THR A 9 20.32 1.98 -5.47
C THR A 9 19.41 2.69 -4.47
N LYS A 10 18.68 3.70 -4.91
CA LYS A 10 17.70 4.42 -4.06
C LYS A 10 16.55 3.53 -3.61
N GLN A 11 16.08 2.62 -4.47
CA GLN A 11 15.08 1.64 -4.12
C GLN A 11 15.57 0.73 -2.99
N LYS A 12 16.77 0.16 -3.10
CA LYS A 12 17.37 -0.68 -2.04
C LYS A 12 17.51 0.07 -0.72
N SER A 13 17.98 1.32 -0.75
CA SER A 13 18.08 2.15 0.45
C SER A 13 16.72 2.38 1.11
N ALA A 14 15.66 2.59 0.32
CA ALA A 14 14.32 2.74 0.84
C ALA A 14 13.74 1.42 1.42
N GLU A 15 14.13 0.28 0.86
CA GLU A 15 13.76 -1.04 1.39
C GLU A 15 14.39 -1.28 2.76
N THR A 16 15.71 -1.08 2.89
CA THR A 16 16.43 -1.17 4.17
C THR A 16 15.83 -0.23 5.22
N PHE A 17 15.58 1.03 4.86
CA PHE A 17 14.98 2.00 5.78
C PHE A 17 13.62 1.54 6.32
N ARG A 18 12.76 0.94 5.48
CA ARG A 18 11.45 0.43 5.94
C ARG A 18 11.59 -0.75 6.90
N GLU A 19 12.56 -1.63 6.67
CA GLU A 19 12.87 -2.76 7.56
C GLU A 19 13.35 -2.27 8.92
N ASP A 20 14.32 -1.36 8.94
CA ASP A 20 14.83 -0.75 10.17
C ASP A 20 13.73 -0.02 10.95
N LEU A 21 12.86 0.71 10.23
CA LEU A 21 11.71 1.38 10.84
C LEU A 21 10.71 0.38 11.44
N GLY A 22 10.45 -0.73 10.76
CA GLY A 22 9.57 -1.78 11.26
C GLY A 22 10.10 -2.41 12.56
N HIS A 23 11.39 -2.73 12.61
CA HIS A 23 12.05 -3.25 13.82
C HIS A 23 12.02 -2.21 14.97
N THR A 24 12.35 -0.96 14.68
CA THR A 24 12.31 0.12 15.67
C THR A 24 10.91 0.30 16.26
N LEU A 25 9.86 0.26 15.42
CA LEU A 25 8.49 0.35 15.90
C LEU A 25 8.11 -0.83 16.79
N ALA A 26 8.52 -2.04 16.43
CA ALA A 26 8.27 -3.23 17.25
C ALA A 26 8.97 -3.12 18.62
N GLU A 27 10.20 -2.63 18.67
CA GLU A 27 10.93 -2.37 19.92
C GLU A 27 10.20 -1.34 20.80
N ILE A 28 9.74 -0.23 20.20
CA ILE A 28 9.03 0.84 20.95
C ILE A 28 7.75 0.31 21.61
N ILE A 29 7.01 -0.57 20.95
CA ILE A 29 5.78 -1.15 21.51
C ILE A 29 6.03 -2.42 22.33
N GLY A 30 7.27 -2.85 22.49
CA GLY A 30 7.64 -4.05 23.24
C GLY A 30 7.17 -5.36 22.60
N ALA A 31 7.06 -5.40 21.27
CA ALA A 31 6.59 -6.57 20.51
C ALA A 31 7.75 -7.29 19.80
N ASN A 32 7.63 -8.59 19.65
CA ASN A 32 8.47 -9.33 18.71
C ASN A 32 7.96 -9.09 17.30
N SER A 33 8.87 -8.93 16.34
CA SER A 33 8.53 -8.74 14.93
C SER A 33 9.24 -9.74 14.03
N GLU A 34 8.54 -10.13 12.97
CA GLU A 34 9.08 -10.93 11.88
C GLU A 34 8.76 -10.23 10.56
N LEU A 35 9.76 -10.09 9.69
CA LEU A 35 9.57 -9.52 8.36
C LEU A 35 8.88 -10.53 7.44
N VAL A 36 7.62 -10.29 7.14
CA VAL A 36 6.83 -11.11 6.20
C VAL A 36 7.07 -10.68 4.75
N GLY A 37 7.30 -9.40 4.50
CA GLY A 37 7.57 -8.88 3.18
C GLY A 37 7.84 -7.38 3.16
N ASN A 38 8.48 -6.92 2.08
CA ASN A 38 8.82 -5.52 1.84
C ASN A 38 8.44 -5.15 0.40
N TRP A 39 7.31 -4.47 0.23
CA TRP A 39 6.73 -4.19 -1.08
C TRP A 39 6.99 -2.75 -1.51
N THR A 40 7.67 -2.60 -2.63
CA THR A 40 8.00 -1.29 -3.21
C THR A 40 7.05 -0.97 -4.36
N HIS A 41 6.27 0.11 -4.21
CA HIS A 41 5.29 0.55 -5.21
C HIS A 41 5.80 1.62 -6.17
N ASN A 42 7.04 2.04 -6.02
CA ASN A 42 7.80 2.88 -6.95
C ASN A 42 9.12 2.16 -7.21
N SER A 43 9.16 1.34 -8.25
CA SER A 43 10.32 0.49 -8.51
C SER A 43 10.77 0.55 -9.97
N VAL A 44 12.02 0.18 -10.18
CA VAL A 44 12.61 -0.03 -11.50
C VAL A 44 13.36 -1.34 -11.50
N GLU A 45 13.21 -2.11 -12.55
CA GLU A 45 13.98 -3.34 -12.76
C GLU A 45 14.28 -3.55 -14.24
N THR A 46 15.31 -4.35 -14.53
CA THR A 46 15.55 -4.87 -15.87
C THR A 46 14.88 -6.23 -16.01
N SER A 47 14.04 -6.38 -17.02
CA SER A 47 13.37 -7.65 -17.33
C SER A 47 14.38 -8.70 -17.76
N GLU A 48 14.42 -9.84 -17.08
CA GLU A 48 15.29 -10.97 -17.43
C GLU A 48 14.95 -11.58 -18.78
N LYS A 49 13.68 -11.49 -19.22
CA LYS A 49 13.22 -12.10 -20.47
C LYS A 49 13.76 -11.40 -21.73
N ASN A 50 13.90 -10.10 -21.71
CA ASN A 50 14.18 -9.31 -22.93
C ASN A 50 15.08 -8.09 -22.70
N GLY A 51 15.60 -7.90 -21.48
CA GLY A 51 16.43 -6.74 -21.13
C GLY A 51 15.70 -5.40 -21.05
N ASN A 52 14.37 -5.38 -21.22
CA ASN A 52 13.61 -4.14 -21.12
C ASN A 52 13.60 -3.62 -19.69
N ILE A 53 13.56 -2.30 -19.55
CA ILE A 53 13.44 -1.64 -18.25
C ILE A 53 11.96 -1.47 -17.92
N ILE A 54 11.55 -1.98 -16.76
CA ILE A 54 10.18 -1.86 -16.23
C ILE A 54 10.19 -0.82 -15.10
N TYR A 55 9.43 0.26 -15.31
CA TYR A 55 9.17 1.26 -14.27
C TYR A 55 7.78 1.02 -13.69
N ARG A 56 7.70 0.92 -12.35
CA ARG A 56 6.43 0.81 -11.62
C ARG A 56 6.20 2.07 -10.79
N LYS A 57 4.97 2.58 -10.84
CA LYS A 57 4.49 3.66 -9.97
C LYS A 57 3.06 3.38 -9.55
N GLY A 58 2.83 3.28 -8.24
CA GLY A 58 1.51 2.95 -7.70
C GLY A 58 1.10 1.48 -7.89
N VAL A 59 2.05 0.64 -8.31
CA VAL A 59 1.88 -0.81 -8.44
C VAL A 59 3.08 -1.52 -7.83
N VAL A 60 2.87 -2.71 -7.31
CA VAL A 60 3.91 -3.57 -6.74
C VAL A 60 4.24 -4.72 -7.69
N LYS A 61 5.49 -5.17 -7.65
CA LYS A 61 5.86 -6.45 -8.28
C LYS A 61 5.28 -7.59 -7.45
N VAL A 62 4.70 -8.56 -8.11
CA VAL A 62 4.22 -9.79 -7.49
C VAL A 62 4.98 -11.00 -8.02
N GLU A 63 5.17 -11.98 -7.14
CA GLU A 63 5.79 -13.26 -7.45
C GLU A 63 4.80 -14.39 -7.14
N PRO A 64 4.86 -15.51 -7.88
CA PRO A 64 3.99 -16.66 -7.64
C PRO A 64 4.03 -17.14 -6.19
N ASN A 65 2.87 -17.36 -5.60
CA ASN A 65 2.71 -17.93 -4.25
C ASN A 65 3.38 -17.11 -3.12
N LYS A 66 3.83 -15.90 -3.40
CA LYS A 66 4.32 -14.98 -2.36
C LYS A 66 3.18 -14.16 -1.80
N LEU A 67 3.16 -14.04 -0.46
CA LEU A 67 2.16 -13.21 0.20
C LEU A 67 2.28 -11.76 -0.25
N GLN A 68 1.15 -11.16 -0.54
CA GLN A 68 0.97 -9.76 -0.93
C GLN A 68 -0.12 -9.15 -0.07
N PHE A 69 -0.22 -7.83 -0.04
CA PHE A 69 -1.33 -7.16 0.61
C PHE A 69 -1.88 -6.02 -0.25
N LEU A 70 -3.18 -5.80 -0.15
CA LEU A 70 -3.90 -4.71 -0.78
C LEU A 70 -4.65 -3.94 0.31
N PRO A 71 -4.13 -2.80 0.78
CA PRO A 71 -4.84 -1.96 1.73
C PRO A 71 -5.92 -1.14 1.02
N ALA A 72 -7.06 -0.98 1.67
CA ALA A 72 -8.07 -0.03 1.26
C ALA A 72 -7.70 1.39 1.74
N CYS A 73 -8.40 1.92 2.72
CA CYS A 73 -8.16 3.24 3.31
C CYS A 73 -8.55 3.23 4.80
N ILE A 74 -8.47 4.37 5.46
CA ILE A 74 -8.80 4.51 6.89
C ILE A 74 -10.15 3.85 7.21
N GLY A 75 -10.16 3.01 8.26
CA GLY A 75 -11.37 2.33 8.76
C GLY A 75 -11.87 1.17 7.89
N GLN A 76 -11.16 0.83 6.83
CA GLN A 76 -11.48 -0.28 5.94
C GLN A 76 -10.46 -1.43 6.06
N GLU A 77 -10.65 -2.44 5.24
CA GLU A 77 -9.93 -3.70 5.27
C GLU A 77 -8.57 -3.62 4.56
N VAL A 78 -7.73 -4.61 4.86
CA VAL A 78 -6.53 -4.98 4.12
C VAL A 78 -6.67 -6.43 3.70
N LEU A 79 -6.68 -6.70 2.41
CA LEU A 79 -6.65 -8.06 1.88
C LEU A 79 -5.22 -8.57 1.79
N PHE A 80 -4.96 -9.73 2.38
CA PHE A 80 -3.75 -10.52 2.12
C PHE A 80 -4.07 -11.58 1.08
N TYR A 81 -3.23 -11.70 0.06
CA TYR A 81 -3.45 -12.60 -1.06
C TYR A 81 -2.14 -13.15 -1.62
N THR A 82 -2.22 -14.21 -2.38
CA THR A 82 -1.16 -14.68 -3.27
C THR A 82 -1.61 -14.58 -4.73
N VAL A 83 -0.67 -14.70 -5.67
CA VAL A 83 -0.98 -14.83 -7.09
C VAL A 83 -0.61 -16.22 -7.58
N ASP A 84 -1.47 -16.78 -8.44
CA ASP A 84 -1.21 -18.05 -9.11
C ASP A 84 -0.10 -17.88 -10.15
N GLY A 85 0.86 -18.79 -10.15
CA GLY A 85 1.98 -18.80 -11.10
C GLY A 85 1.55 -19.01 -12.55
N GLU A 86 0.44 -19.69 -12.78
CA GLU A 86 -0.10 -19.94 -14.12
C GLU A 86 -0.87 -18.73 -14.66
N ASN A 87 -1.33 -17.82 -13.79
CA ASN A 87 -2.16 -16.67 -14.15
C ASN A 87 -1.58 -15.36 -13.60
N LEU A 88 -0.35 -15.05 -13.93
CA LEU A 88 0.28 -13.80 -13.51
C LEU A 88 -0.31 -12.58 -14.22
N PRO A 89 -0.49 -11.46 -13.51
CA PRO A 89 -0.90 -10.21 -14.13
C PRO A 89 0.18 -9.67 -15.08
N PRO A 90 -0.18 -8.77 -16.02
CA PRO A 90 0.77 -8.15 -16.93
C PRO A 90 1.97 -7.56 -16.20
N TYR A 91 3.17 -7.86 -16.69
CA TYR A 91 4.46 -7.44 -16.10
C TYR A 91 4.63 -7.85 -14.63
N SER A 92 3.94 -8.90 -14.18
CA SER A 92 3.90 -9.30 -12.76
C SER A 92 3.62 -8.12 -11.84
N SER A 93 2.63 -7.30 -12.17
CA SER A 93 2.35 -6.05 -11.48
C SER A 93 0.90 -5.99 -10.99
N MET A 94 0.71 -5.62 -9.71
CA MET A 94 -0.58 -5.49 -9.05
C MET A 94 -0.71 -4.10 -8.40
N PRO A 95 -1.93 -3.55 -8.23
CA PRO A 95 -2.13 -2.32 -7.49
C PRO A 95 -1.55 -2.41 -6.08
N HIS A 96 -0.94 -1.32 -5.59
CA HIS A 96 -0.42 -1.25 -4.22
C HIS A 96 -1.50 -0.91 -3.18
N ALA A 97 -2.66 -0.40 -3.62
CA ALA A 97 -3.84 -0.03 -2.82
C ALA A 97 -5.02 0.22 -3.76
N THR A 98 -6.18 0.55 -3.23
CA THR A 98 -7.39 0.82 -4.03
C THR A 98 -7.28 2.06 -4.93
N GLY A 99 -6.33 2.95 -4.63
CA GLY A 99 -6.18 4.21 -5.35
C GLY A 99 -7.28 5.23 -5.05
N ARG A 100 -7.06 6.46 -5.46
CA ARG A 100 -7.99 7.56 -5.22
C ARG A 100 -8.99 7.68 -6.36
N SER A 101 -10.25 7.98 -6.03
CA SER A 101 -11.29 8.30 -7.01
C SER A 101 -11.13 9.72 -7.59
N LYS A 102 -10.47 10.62 -6.85
CA LYS A 102 -10.19 12.01 -7.24
C LYS A 102 -8.80 12.45 -6.77
N PRO A 103 -8.16 13.40 -7.44
CA PRO A 103 -6.94 14.05 -6.97
C PRO A 103 -7.12 14.65 -5.58
N ARG A 104 -6.04 14.71 -4.77
CA ARG A 104 -6.11 15.27 -3.40
C ARG A 104 -6.66 16.70 -3.34
N GLY A 105 -6.42 17.51 -4.35
CA GLY A 105 -6.94 18.89 -4.42
C GLY A 105 -8.46 18.95 -4.52
N GLU A 106 -9.09 17.98 -5.16
CA GLU A 106 -10.52 17.91 -5.47
C GLU A 106 -11.29 16.95 -4.55
N GLY A 107 -10.65 15.89 -4.08
CA GLY A 107 -11.24 14.87 -3.22
C GLY A 107 -11.09 15.21 -1.74
N LYS A 108 -11.78 16.27 -1.27
CA LYS A 108 -11.82 16.65 0.15
C LYS A 108 -13.26 16.57 0.66
N VAL A 109 -13.43 15.91 1.79
CA VAL A 109 -14.73 15.90 2.50
C VAL A 109 -14.87 17.12 3.41
N SER A 110 -16.02 17.27 4.05
CA SER A 110 -16.27 18.28 5.10
C SER A 110 -15.34 18.04 6.31
N LEU A 111 -15.23 18.99 7.22
CA LEU A 111 -14.51 18.78 8.49
C LEU A 111 -15.26 17.82 9.40
N GLU A 112 -16.59 17.82 9.36
CA GLU A 112 -17.45 16.92 10.11
C GLU A 112 -17.21 15.45 9.68
N ASP A 113 -17.25 15.18 8.37
CA ASP A 113 -16.95 13.85 7.84
C ASP A 113 -15.52 13.41 8.18
N ALA A 114 -14.56 14.33 8.10
CA ALA A 114 -13.17 14.03 8.47
C ALA A 114 -13.05 13.67 9.96
N ASN A 115 -13.77 14.38 10.84
CA ASN A 115 -13.77 14.11 12.27
C ASN A 115 -14.42 12.75 12.60
N SER A 116 -15.44 12.33 11.84
CA SER A 116 -16.10 11.03 12.04
C SER A 116 -15.16 9.82 11.87
N LEU A 117 -14.00 9.99 11.21
CA LEU A 117 -12.98 8.94 11.13
C LEU A 117 -12.43 8.54 12.51
N ARG A 118 -12.49 9.43 13.51
CA ARG A 118 -12.08 9.16 14.89
C ARG A 118 -12.98 8.15 15.60
N ASP A 119 -14.21 8.00 15.13
CA ASP A 119 -15.16 7.01 15.65
C ASP A 119 -14.87 5.60 15.06
N LEU A 120 -14.15 5.53 13.95
CA LEU A 120 -13.85 4.27 13.27
C LEU A 120 -12.53 3.64 13.73
N ILE A 121 -11.51 4.47 13.97
CA ILE A 121 -10.16 4.01 14.33
C ILE A 121 -9.49 5.00 15.27
N TYR A 122 -8.43 4.55 15.94
CA TYR A 122 -7.61 5.45 16.73
C TYR A 122 -6.83 6.43 15.82
N ILE A 123 -7.04 7.72 16.03
CA ILE A 123 -6.30 8.81 15.38
C ILE A 123 -5.72 9.71 16.48
N PRO A 124 -4.38 9.88 16.55
CA PRO A 124 -3.75 10.74 17.55
C PRO A 124 -4.32 12.16 17.54
N GLU A 125 -4.45 12.78 18.72
CA GLU A 125 -5.01 14.13 18.89
C GLU A 125 -4.25 15.20 18.10
N GLY A 126 -2.93 15.05 17.92
CA GLY A 126 -2.10 15.95 17.12
C GLY A 126 -2.41 15.97 15.62
N ILE A 127 -3.18 14.99 15.12
CA ILE A 127 -3.59 14.96 13.71
C ILE A 127 -4.82 15.82 13.53
N SER A 128 -4.70 16.89 12.73
CA SER A 128 -5.81 17.81 12.47
C SER A 128 -6.86 17.20 11.54
N ASP A 129 -8.13 17.57 11.74
CA ASP A 129 -9.24 17.15 10.85
C ASP A 129 -9.01 17.63 9.41
N SER A 130 -8.35 18.78 9.25
CA SER A 130 -7.96 19.27 7.93
C SER A 130 -7.02 18.31 7.19
N SER A 131 -6.12 17.65 7.90
CA SER A 131 -5.23 16.62 7.32
C SER A 131 -6.00 15.37 6.93
N LEU A 132 -7.05 15.01 7.68
CA LEU A 132 -7.87 13.83 7.45
C LEU A 132 -8.86 13.98 6.30
N ARG A 133 -9.21 15.22 5.90
CA ARG A 133 -10.21 15.47 4.85
C ARG A 133 -9.95 14.77 3.53
N THR A 134 -8.70 14.49 3.23
CA THR A 134 -8.31 13.79 2.00
C THR A 134 -8.16 12.28 2.18
N GLU A 135 -8.25 11.80 3.40
CA GLU A 135 -8.04 10.38 3.74
C GLU A 135 -9.36 9.64 4.02
N HIS A 136 -10.50 10.34 3.92
CA HIS A 136 -11.82 9.73 4.08
C HIS A 136 -12.11 8.67 2.99
N PRO A 137 -12.76 7.54 3.31
CA PRO A 137 -13.06 6.45 2.38
C PRO A 137 -13.70 6.91 1.06
N SER A 138 -14.59 7.90 1.09
CA SER A 138 -15.22 8.44 -0.13
C SER A 138 -14.26 9.11 -1.12
N CYS A 139 -13.01 9.34 -0.73
CA CYS A 139 -11.95 9.86 -1.60
C CYS A 139 -11.24 8.76 -2.41
N PHE A 140 -11.54 7.50 -2.13
CA PHE A 140 -10.88 6.34 -2.72
C PHE A 140 -11.85 5.51 -3.57
N ASN A 141 -11.31 4.64 -4.40
CA ASN A 141 -12.10 3.65 -5.12
C ASN A 141 -12.63 2.59 -4.16
N GLY A 142 -13.82 2.06 -4.44
CA GLY A 142 -14.43 1.01 -3.62
C GLY A 142 -13.58 -0.26 -3.60
N PHE A 143 -13.35 -0.80 -2.40
CA PHE A 143 -12.49 -1.95 -2.18
C PHE A 143 -12.98 -3.20 -2.93
N GLU A 144 -14.28 -3.51 -2.83
CA GLU A 144 -14.90 -4.67 -3.48
C GLU A 144 -14.75 -4.62 -5.00
N LYS A 145 -14.91 -3.44 -5.62
CA LYS A 145 -14.75 -3.26 -7.07
C LYS A 145 -13.33 -3.56 -7.53
N ILE A 146 -12.34 -3.18 -6.72
CA ILE A 146 -10.94 -3.49 -7.03
C ILE A 146 -10.69 -4.98 -6.90
N ILE A 147 -11.14 -5.62 -5.82
CA ILE A 147 -11.01 -7.07 -5.64
C ILE A 147 -11.70 -7.83 -6.78
N GLU A 148 -12.91 -7.44 -7.16
CA GLU A 148 -13.63 -8.05 -8.28
C GLU A 148 -12.84 -7.95 -9.60
N SER A 149 -12.25 -6.78 -9.88
CA SER A 149 -11.43 -6.57 -11.09
C SER A 149 -10.14 -7.39 -11.11
N LEU A 150 -9.61 -7.72 -9.92
CA LEU A 150 -8.38 -8.50 -9.74
C LEU A 150 -8.64 -10.00 -9.56
N GLY A 151 -9.90 -10.41 -9.35
CA GLY A 151 -10.28 -11.75 -8.92
C GLY A 151 -9.69 -12.91 -9.71
N LYS A 152 -9.44 -12.70 -11.01
CA LYS A 152 -8.79 -13.72 -11.85
C LYS A 152 -7.29 -13.95 -11.56
N TYR A 153 -6.65 -13.05 -10.81
CA TYR A 153 -5.22 -13.12 -10.51
C TYR A 153 -4.93 -13.47 -9.06
N ILE A 154 -5.89 -13.18 -8.16
CA ILE A 154 -5.67 -13.24 -6.71
C ILE A 154 -6.27 -14.51 -6.11
N VAL A 155 -5.55 -15.08 -5.15
CA VAL A 155 -6.03 -16.11 -4.24
C VAL A 155 -6.04 -15.49 -2.85
N PRO A 156 -7.21 -15.13 -2.29
CA PRO A 156 -7.32 -14.55 -0.96
C PRO A 156 -6.76 -15.49 0.11
N VAL A 157 -6.03 -14.94 1.07
CA VAL A 157 -5.42 -15.68 2.19
C VAL A 157 -6.01 -15.27 3.52
N ALA A 158 -6.11 -13.95 3.77
CA ALA A 158 -6.61 -13.39 5.01
C ALA A 158 -7.07 -11.95 4.81
N GLU A 159 -7.84 -11.46 5.77
CA GLU A 159 -8.22 -10.05 5.88
C GLU A 159 -7.85 -9.51 7.25
N SER A 160 -7.51 -8.24 7.32
CA SER A 160 -7.31 -7.51 8.58
C SER A 160 -8.00 -6.15 8.50
N LYS A 161 -8.19 -5.52 9.66
CA LYS A 161 -8.73 -4.16 9.75
C LYS A 161 -7.66 -3.18 10.19
N ILE A 162 -7.73 -1.98 9.64
CA ILE A 162 -6.89 -0.86 10.08
C ILE A 162 -7.46 -0.36 11.41
N LEU A 163 -6.64 -0.38 12.48
CA LEU A 163 -7.05 0.01 13.83
C LEU A 163 -6.57 1.41 14.22
N SER A 164 -5.53 1.91 13.57
CA SER A 164 -4.97 3.22 13.89
C SER A 164 -4.42 3.91 12.64
N TYR A 165 -4.41 5.23 12.70
CA TYR A 165 -3.78 6.09 11.71
C TYR A 165 -2.50 6.71 12.27
N VAL A 166 -1.41 6.60 11.53
CA VAL A 166 -0.15 7.28 11.82
C VAL A 166 0.12 8.25 10.68
N GLY A 167 0.11 9.52 10.98
CA GLY A 167 0.28 10.56 9.98
C GLY A 167 1.17 11.69 10.46
N LYS A 168 1.42 12.64 9.57
CA LYS A 168 2.19 13.83 9.90
C LYS A 168 1.36 14.73 10.80
N VAL A 169 1.91 15.07 11.95
CA VAL A 169 1.42 16.11 12.86
C VAL A 169 1.73 17.50 12.28
#